data_f6e0e883a909e9c737c19df9ee4a7885
#
_entry.id   f6e0e883a909e9c737c19df9ee4a7885
#
_cell.length_a   1.000
_cell.length_b   1.000
_cell.length_c   1.000
_cell.angle_alpha   90.00
_cell.angle_beta   90.00
_cell.angle_gamma   90.00
#
_symmetry.space_group_name_H-M   'P 1'
#
loop_
_entity.id
_entity.type
_entity.pdbx_description
1 polymer ?
#
loop_
_entity_poly.entity_id
_entity_poly.type
_entity_poly.pdbx_seq_one_letter_code
_entity_poly.pdbx_strand_id
1 'polypeptide(L)'
;MTATKQLEKIPVYDFSSRELYNDAYTHLFGRGERFLHLFGSAGSGKSNFAFQREIVESYEPRRRNRKTMVVRQTFNTLKDSCYADLKSVIYDWSLENDFDILKSPLSLTNKITNVEFIFRGLDDVEKIKSVKGVDRIIVEEATEVENRNDLDQLSLRLRGFDNPKPQITMMYNPVDEYHWLNTEFHQSQTEDHYLLHTTYKDNRFLDDAYIKYLESLAEKNPNYHRVYVLGLWGRVLEGLIYDSYEIVDELTDVQFYGLDFGFSDPTALVAMCVQDALPKKNLICREELYEPGLDANALIKRFGEIGVRKDLKIIGDCSRPEMIKALKDAGYKVEPSEKGAGSVLTGINRLRNYNIQIVAGS
;
A
#
# COMPACT_ATOMS: atom_id res chain seq x y z
N MET A 1 -26.99 -51.02 19.51
CA MET A 1 -25.70 -51.21 18.81
C MET A 1 -25.05 -49.84 18.69
N THR A 2 -24.17 -49.54 19.60
CA THR A 2 -23.45 -48.27 19.66
C THR A 2 -22.26 -48.37 18.70
N ALA A 3 -22.33 -47.64 17.59
CA ALA A 3 -21.21 -47.54 16.66
C ALA A 3 -20.08 -46.74 17.35
N THR A 4 -19.05 -47.45 17.77
CA THR A 4 -17.79 -46.87 18.20
C THR A 4 -17.16 -46.23 16.99
N LYS A 5 -17.25 -44.90 16.86
CA LYS A 5 -16.47 -44.15 15.87
C LYS A 5 -15.00 -44.45 16.19
N GLN A 6 -14.33 -45.21 15.32
CA GLN A 6 -12.88 -45.28 15.31
C GLN A 6 -12.36 -43.87 15.18
N LEU A 7 -11.66 -43.37 16.18
CA LEU A 7 -10.83 -42.20 16.08
C LEU A 7 -9.75 -42.52 15.04
N GLU A 8 -9.93 -42.09 13.81
CA GLU A 8 -8.85 -42.12 12.80
C GLU A 8 -7.63 -41.46 13.42
N LYS A 9 -6.52 -42.20 13.47
CA LYS A 9 -5.26 -41.69 13.98
C LYS A 9 -4.86 -40.49 13.09
N ILE A 10 -4.75 -39.30 13.70
CA ILE A 10 -4.18 -38.15 13.04
C ILE A 10 -2.78 -38.53 12.56
N PRO A 11 -2.44 -38.37 11.28
CA PRO A 11 -1.08 -38.63 10.81
C PRO A 11 -0.10 -37.79 11.63
N VAL A 12 1.01 -38.39 12.05
CA VAL A 12 2.06 -37.68 12.76
C VAL A 12 3.03 -37.14 11.73
N TYR A 13 2.90 -35.85 11.41
CA TYR A 13 3.86 -35.13 10.57
C TYR A 13 4.92 -34.49 11.47
N ASP A 14 6.17 -34.61 11.07
CA ASP A 14 7.26 -33.89 11.73
C ASP A 14 7.50 -32.53 11.09
N PHE A 15 6.78 -31.55 11.56
CA PHE A 15 6.98 -30.15 11.17
C PHE A 15 8.07 -29.44 12.00
N SER A 16 8.81 -30.15 12.83
CA SER A 16 9.85 -29.56 13.69
C SER A 16 11.19 -29.35 12.99
N SER A 17 11.36 -29.90 11.79
CA SER A 17 12.61 -29.77 11.04
C SER A 17 12.89 -28.29 10.71
N ARG A 18 14.06 -27.83 11.17
CA ARG A 18 14.53 -26.48 10.85
C ARG A 18 14.82 -26.27 9.37
N GLU A 19 14.93 -27.34 8.59
CA GLU A 19 15.16 -27.25 7.15
C GLU A 19 13.94 -26.67 6.39
N LEU A 20 12.75 -26.75 6.99
CA LEU A 20 11.51 -26.26 6.40
C LEU A 20 11.36 -24.73 6.45
N TYR A 21 12.02 -24.07 7.40
CA TYR A 21 11.78 -22.65 7.71
C TYR A 21 13.08 -21.85 7.74
N ASN A 22 12.94 -20.54 7.59
CA ASN A 22 14.00 -19.61 7.96
C ASN A 22 14.04 -19.45 9.49
N ASP A 23 15.25 -19.52 10.08
CA ASP A 23 15.44 -19.52 11.53
C ASP A 23 14.81 -18.31 12.23
N ALA A 24 14.81 -17.14 11.56
CA ALA A 24 14.24 -15.90 12.06
C ALA A 24 12.75 -16.02 12.46
N TYR A 25 12.02 -16.99 11.91
CA TYR A 25 10.58 -17.11 12.12
C TYR A 25 10.17 -18.24 13.08
N THR A 26 11.06 -19.18 13.39
CA THR A 26 10.69 -20.42 14.12
C THR A 26 10.11 -20.18 15.51
N HIS A 27 10.51 -19.09 16.16
CA HIS A 27 9.99 -18.71 17.48
C HIS A 27 8.55 -18.16 17.47
N LEU A 28 7.96 -17.99 16.27
CA LEU A 28 6.59 -17.49 16.12
C LEU A 28 5.53 -18.58 16.26
N PHE A 29 5.91 -19.87 16.19
CA PHE A 29 4.97 -20.93 16.46
C PHE A 29 4.44 -20.85 17.90
N GLY A 30 3.12 -20.92 18.05
CA GLY A 30 2.47 -20.87 19.37
C GLY A 30 2.34 -19.47 19.99
N ARG A 31 2.80 -18.39 19.32
CA ARG A 31 2.58 -17.02 19.82
C ARG A 31 1.09 -16.67 19.84
N GLY A 32 0.69 -15.98 20.90
CA GLY A 32 -0.72 -15.72 21.22
C GLY A 32 -1.14 -14.25 21.22
N GLU A 33 -0.30 -13.32 20.74
CA GLU A 33 -0.65 -11.92 20.59
C GLU A 33 -1.77 -11.77 19.54
N ARG A 34 -2.64 -10.77 19.74
CA ARG A 34 -3.77 -10.49 18.86
C ARG A 34 -3.32 -10.10 17.46
N PHE A 35 -2.25 -9.31 17.37
CA PHE A 35 -1.68 -8.80 16.12
C PHE A 35 -0.24 -9.25 15.99
N LEU A 36 0.04 -10.00 14.94
CA LEU A 36 1.38 -10.42 14.56
C LEU A 36 1.77 -9.71 13.27
N HIS A 37 2.82 -8.89 13.33
CA HIS A 37 3.33 -8.16 12.18
C HIS A 37 4.63 -8.79 11.69
N LEU A 38 4.62 -9.27 10.45
CA LEU A 38 5.80 -9.70 9.73
C LEU A 38 6.13 -8.63 8.69
N PHE A 39 7.09 -7.79 8.99
CA PHE A 39 7.45 -6.68 8.10
C PHE A 39 8.93 -6.67 7.77
N GLY A 40 9.28 -5.99 6.66
CA GLY A 40 10.68 -5.92 6.27
C GLY A 40 10.90 -5.93 4.76
N SER A 41 12.07 -6.41 4.34
CA SER A 41 12.48 -6.33 2.94
C SER A 41 11.69 -7.28 2.01
N ALA A 42 11.77 -7.02 0.71
CA ALA A 42 11.44 -8.02 -0.30
C ALA A 42 12.36 -9.24 -0.15
N GLY A 43 11.84 -10.42 -0.49
CA GLY A 43 12.60 -11.66 -0.42
C GLY A 43 12.93 -12.16 0.99
N SER A 44 12.43 -11.53 2.07
CA SER A 44 12.73 -11.99 3.45
C SER A 44 12.04 -13.30 3.84
N GLY A 45 11.05 -13.78 3.06
CA GLY A 45 10.33 -15.03 3.32
C GLY A 45 9.09 -14.88 4.20
N LYS A 46 8.64 -13.65 4.49
CA LYS A 46 7.47 -13.33 5.34
C LYS A 46 6.22 -14.11 4.96
N SER A 47 5.77 -13.95 3.71
CA SER A 47 4.53 -14.55 3.21
C SER A 47 4.62 -16.07 3.18
N ASN A 48 5.75 -16.60 2.70
CA ASN A 48 5.96 -18.04 2.67
C ASN A 48 5.87 -18.65 4.09
N PHE A 49 6.55 -18.04 5.08
CA PHE A 49 6.49 -18.50 6.46
C PHE A 49 5.08 -18.39 7.05
N ALA A 50 4.37 -17.28 6.83
CA ALA A 50 3.00 -17.13 7.33
C ALA A 50 2.08 -18.23 6.82
N PHE A 51 2.19 -18.59 5.55
CA PHE A 51 1.42 -19.69 4.95
C PHE A 51 1.87 -21.05 5.46
N GLN A 52 3.17 -21.30 5.59
CA GLN A 52 3.70 -22.52 6.21
C GLN A 52 3.18 -22.70 7.63
N ARG A 53 3.24 -21.65 8.45
CA ARG A 53 2.73 -21.66 9.82
C ARG A 53 1.25 -21.99 9.87
N GLU A 54 0.42 -21.38 9.04
CA GLU A 54 -1.02 -21.65 9.05
C GLU A 54 -1.36 -23.06 8.57
N ILE A 55 -0.59 -23.64 7.62
CA ILE A 55 -0.73 -25.04 7.23
C ILE A 55 -0.41 -25.94 8.42
N VAL A 56 0.70 -25.74 9.13
CA VAL A 56 1.07 -26.50 10.32
C VAL A 56 -0.01 -26.38 11.41
N GLU A 57 -0.39 -25.17 11.76
CA GLU A 57 -1.40 -24.91 12.79
C GLU A 57 -2.79 -25.43 12.39
N SER A 58 -3.07 -25.66 11.09
CA SER A 58 -4.33 -26.28 10.65
C SER A 58 -4.50 -27.73 11.10
N TYR A 59 -3.41 -28.43 11.43
CA TYR A 59 -3.46 -29.78 11.98
C TYR A 59 -3.77 -29.83 13.47
N GLU A 60 -3.75 -28.70 14.16
CA GLU A 60 -3.99 -28.68 15.61
C GLU A 60 -5.45 -29.06 15.95
N PRO A 61 -5.69 -30.07 16.83
CA PRO A 61 -7.03 -30.49 17.18
C PRO A 61 -7.91 -29.39 17.78
N ARG A 62 -7.30 -28.42 18.47
CA ARG A 62 -7.98 -27.24 19.04
C ARG A 62 -8.56 -26.30 17.99
N ARG A 63 -8.09 -26.37 16.74
CA ARG A 63 -8.61 -25.60 15.61
C ARG A 63 -9.68 -26.33 14.78
N ARG A 64 -10.12 -27.50 15.21
CA ARG A 64 -11.14 -28.27 14.48
C ARG A 64 -12.39 -27.45 14.16
N ASN A 65 -12.85 -27.50 12.90
CA ASN A 65 -13.99 -26.75 12.38
C ASN A 65 -13.81 -25.22 12.44
N ARG A 66 -12.58 -24.72 12.43
CA ARG A 66 -12.25 -23.29 12.39
C ARG A 66 -11.96 -22.83 10.97
N LYS A 67 -11.80 -21.51 10.83
CA LYS A 67 -11.45 -20.89 9.54
C LYS A 67 -10.26 -19.96 9.67
N THR A 68 -9.34 -20.08 8.73
CA THR A 68 -8.35 -19.05 8.42
C THR A 68 -8.88 -18.20 7.27
N MET A 69 -9.04 -16.90 7.48
CA MET A 69 -9.42 -15.96 6.43
C MET A 69 -8.17 -15.30 5.87
N VAL A 70 -7.91 -15.49 4.60
CA VAL A 70 -6.81 -14.85 3.86
C VAL A 70 -7.36 -13.63 3.12
N VAL A 71 -6.77 -12.47 3.38
CA VAL A 71 -7.30 -11.17 2.95
C VAL A 71 -6.22 -10.39 2.21
N ARG A 72 -6.62 -9.70 1.16
CA ARG A 72 -5.87 -8.67 0.46
C ARG A 72 -6.80 -7.51 0.11
N GLN A 73 -6.26 -6.34 -0.25
CA GLN A 73 -7.09 -5.19 -0.65
C GLN A 73 -8.07 -5.57 -1.77
N THR A 74 -7.60 -6.26 -2.81
CA THR A 74 -8.41 -6.65 -3.97
C THR A 74 -8.53 -8.17 -4.09
N PHE A 75 -9.79 -8.68 -4.23
CA PHE A 75 -10.04 -10.12 -4.35
C PHE A 75 -9.36 -10.76 -5.57
N ASN A 76 -9.32 -10.07 -6.70
CA ASN A 76 -8.79 -10.64 -7.95
C ASN A 76 -7.34 -11.08 -7.87
N THR A 77 -6.53 -10.45 -7.02
CA THR A 77 -5.12 -10.78 -6.84
C THR A 77 -4.88 -12.03 -5.99
N LEU A 78 -5.84 -12.42 -5.15
CA LEU A 78 -5.71 -13.55 -4.21
C LEU A 78 -5.51 -14.91 -4.87
N LYS A 79 -6.08 -15.11 -6.07
CA LYS A 79 -6.00 -16.40 -6.78
C LYS A 79 -4.59 -16.72 -7.23
N ASP A 80 -3.92 -15.73 -7.80
CA ASP A 80 -2.61 -15.88 -8.41
C ASP A 80 -1.46 -15.59 -7.43
N SER A 81 -1.78 -15.14 -6.19
CA SER A 81 -0.86 -14.93 -5.09
C SER A 81 -1.15 -15.90 -3.93
N CYS A 82 -1.81 -15.45 -2.87
CA CYS A 82 -1.99 -16.20 -1.62
C CYS A 82 -2.54 -17.62 -1.79
N TYR A 83 -3.52 -17.83 -2.69
CA TYR A 83 -4.05 -19.17 -2.93
C TYR A 83 -3.03 -20.07 -3.62
N ALA A 84 -2.29 -19.53 -4.60
CA ALA A 84 -1.23 -20.27 -5.28
C ALA A 84 -0.09 -20.62 -4.33
N ASP A 85 0.31 -19.69 -3.47
CA ASP A 85 1.39 -19.88 -2.50
C ASP A 85 1.02 -20.92 -1.42
N LEU A 86 -0.18 -20.81 -0.81
CA LEU A 86 -0.67 -21.82 0.13
C LEU A 86 -0.75 -23.20 -0.50
N LYS A 87 -1.22 -23.26 -1.74
CA LYS A 87 -1.26 -24.51 -2.49
C LYS A 87 0.15 -25.05 -2.74
N SER A 88 1.12 -24.19 -3.08
CA SER A 88 2.52 -24.62 -3.26
C SER A 88 3.05 -25.28 -1.98
N VAL A 89 2.88 -24.66 -0.83
CA VAL A 89 3.30 -25.26 0.46
C VAL A 89 2.70 -26.66 0.66
N ILE A 90 1.42 -26.85 0.35
CA ILE A 90 0.76 -28.17 0.47
C ILE A 90 1.43 -29.20 -0.42
N TYR A 91 1.74 -28.85 -1.69
CA TYR A 91 2.37 -29.78 -2.64
C TYR A 91 3.85 -30.01 -2.32
N ASP A 92 4.60 -28.97 -1.97
CA ASP A 92 6.02 -29.05 -1.64
C ASP A 92 6.27 -29.96 -0.43
N TRP A 93 5.29 -30.01 0.48
CA TRP A 93 5.33 -30.85 1.67
C TRP A 93 4.59 -32.20 1.50
N SER A 94 4.11 -32.52 0.28
CA SER A 94 3.38 -33.76 -0.03
C SER A 94 2.15 -33.99 0.84
N LEU A 95 1.41 -32.91 1.15
CA LEU A 95 0.20 -32.91 2.00
C LEU A 95 -1.10 -32.90 1.18
N GLU A 96 -1.06 -33.02 -0.12
CA GLU A 96 -2.23 -32.89 -1.02
C GLU A 96 -3.32 -33.92 -0.72
N ASN A 97 -2.97 -35.06 -0.15
CA ASN A 97 -3.94 -36.09 0.27
C ASN A 97 -4.78 -35.68 1.47
N ASP A 98 -4.28 -34.73 2.28
CA ASP A 98 -4.95 -34.24 3.48
C ASP A 98 -5.83 -33.01 3.21
N PHE A 99 -5.77 -32.44 2.03
CA PHE A 99 -6.50 -31.23 1.70
C PHE A 99 -7.51 -31.44 0.57
N ASP A 100 -8.69 -30.82 0.73
CA ASP A 100 -9.60 -30.55 -0.35
C ASP A 100 -9.27 -29.17 -0.92
N ILE A 101 -8.95 -29.12 -2.23
CA ILE A 101 -8.45 -27.93 -2.92
C ILE A 101 -9.47 -27.50 -3.97
N LEU A 102 -10.23 -26.43 -3.72
CA LEU A 102 -11.28 -25.95 -4.59
C LEU A 102 -10.89 -24.61 -5.25
N LYS A 103 -11.17 -24.49 -6.56
CA LYS A 103 -10.92 -23.27 -7.36
C LYS A 103 -12.12 -22.36 -7.45
N SER A 104 -13.33 -22.83 -7.15
CA SER A 104 -14.57 -22.05 -7.18
C SER A 104 -15.61 -22.66 -6.25
N PRO A 105 -15.94 -22.00 -5.09
CA PRO A 105 -15.20 -20.85 -4.55
C PRO A 105 -13.76 -21.23 -4.19
N LEU A 106 -12.85 -20.24 -4.16
CA LEU A 106 -11.48 -20.47 -3.70
C LEU A 106 -11.49 -20.91 -2.24
N SER A 107 -11.06 -22.14 -1.98
CA SER A 107 -10.88 -22.65 -0.62
C SER A 107 -9.90 -23.82 -0.56
N LEU A 108 -9.28 -24.00 0.60
CA LEU A 108 -8.45 -25.15 0.94
C LEU A 108 -8.98 -25.68 2.29
N THR A 109 -9.27 -26.96 2.40
CA THR A 109 -9.80 -27.53 3.64
C THR A 109 -8.95 -28.72 4.09
N ASN A 110 -8.38 -28.62 5.28
CA ASN A 110 -7.73 -29.76 5.92
C ASN A 110 -8.79 -30.80 6.31
N LYS A 111 -8.78 -31.97 5.68
CA LYS A 111 -9.76 -33.04 5.89
C LYS A 111 -9.71 -33.65 7.29
N ILE A 112 -8.56 -33.57 7.97
CA ILE A 112 -8.36 -34.18 9.29
C ILE A 112 -9.05 -33.36 10.38
N THR A 113 -8.89 -32.07 10.35
CA THR A 113 -9.40 -31.14 11.36
C THR A 113 -10.62 -30.34 10.90
N ASN A 114 -10.91 -30.35 9.60
CA ASN A 114 -11.91 -29.51 8.96
C ASN A 114 -11.63 -27.99 9.15
N VAL A 115 -10.33 -27.63 9.20
CA VAL A 115 -9.91 -26.23 9.13
C VAL A 115 -10.02 -25.77 7.68
N GLU A 116 -10.75 -24.69 7.44
CA GLU A 116 -11.00 -24.15 6.12
C GLU A 116 -10.24 -22.83 5.92
N PHE A 117 -9.48 -22.73 4.85
CA PHE A 117 -8.90 -21.47 4.37
C PHE A 117 -9.85 -20.84 3.36
N ILE A 118 -10.29 -19.63 3.65
CA ILE A 118 -11.19 -18.85 2.80
C ILE A 118 -10.52 -17.56 2.36
N PHE A 119 -10.83 -17.09 1.16
CA PHE A 119 -10.18 -15.93 0.53
C PHE A 119 -11.18 -14.79 0.36
N ARG A 120 -10.84 -13.58 0.80
CA ARG A 120 -11.71 -12.39 0.74
C ARG A 120 -10.92 -11.14 0.39
N GLY A 121 -11.47 -10.32 -0.52
CA GLY A 121 -10.97 -8.97 -0.75
C GLY A 121 -11.63 -7.99 0.22
N LEU A 122 -10.91 -6.93 0.59
CA LEU A 122 -11.48 -5.81 1.34
C LEU A 122 -12.38 -4.91 0.47
N ASP A 123 -12.32 -5.07 -0.85
CA ASP A 123 -13.22 -4.45 -1.82
C ASP A 123 -14.69 -4.92 -1.70
N ASP A 124 -14.95 -5.99 -0.94
CA ASP A 124 -16.30 -6.48 -0.65
C ASP A 124 -16.50 -6.79 0.86
N VAL A 125 -16.60 -5.73 1.65
CA VAL A 125 -16.74 -5.80 3.12
C VAL A 125 -17.98 -6.57 3.56
N GLU A 126 -19.08 -6.57 2.78
CA GLU A 126 -20.31 -7.28 3.13
C GLU A 126 -20.12 -8.80 3.14
N LYS A 127 -19.33 -9.34 2.23
CA LYS A 127 -18.96 -10.77 2.24
C LYS A 127 -18.12 -11.15 3.47
N ILE A 128 -17.32 -10.23 3.98
CA ILE A 128 -16.55 -10.44 5.20
C ILE A 128 -17.47 -10.50 6.43
N LYS A 129 -18.47 -9.63 6.51
CA LYS A 129 -19.39 -9.52 7.65
C LYS A 129 -20.18 -10.80 7.91
N SER A 130 -20.48 -11.58 6.89
CA SER A 130 -21.27 -12.80 6.98
C SER A 130 -20.49 -14.03 7.50
N VAL A 131 -19.16 -14.01 7.52
CA VAL A 131 -18.33 -15.16 7.85
C VAL A 131 -18.31 -15.43 9.36
N LYS A 132 -18.53 -16.70 9.73
CA LYS A 132 -18.45 -17.19 11.13
C LYS A 132 -17.35 -18.25 11.27
N GLY A 133 -16.87 -18.43 12.50
CA GLY A 133 -15.90 -19.47 12.81
C GLY A 133 -14.46 -19.13 12.49
N VAL A 134 -14.15 -17.86 12.23
CA VAL A 134 -12.81 -17.38 11.94
C VAL A 134 -12.03 -17.19 13.23
N ASP A 135 -10.90 -17.90 13.38
CA ASP A 135 -9.97 -17.75 14.49
C ASP A 135 -8.60 -17.21 14.05
N ARG A 136 -8.32 -17.24 12.76
CA ARG A 136 -7.11 -16.67 12.14
C ARG A 136 -7.46 -15.79 10.96
N ILE A 137 -6.77 -14.68 10.84
CA ILE A 137 -6.81 -13.81 9.65
C ILE A 137 -5.37 -13.57 9.22
N ILE A 138 -5.10 -13.72 7.94
CA ILE A 138 -3.87 -13.31 7.28
C ILE A 138 -4.19 -12.12 6.39
N VAL A 139 -3.49 -11.00 6.59
CA VAL A 139 -3.57 -9.82 5.73
C VAL A 139 -2.27 -9.72 4.94
N GLU A 140 -2.34 -10.05 3.64
CA GLU A 140 -1.21 -9.96 2.71
C GLU A 140 -1.15 -8.55 2.14
N GLU A 141 0.06 -8.00 2.02
CA GLU A 141 0.32 -6.62 1.62
C GLU A 141 -0.48 -5.62 2.48
N ALA A 142 -0.34 -5.71 3.81
CA ALA A 142 -1.15 -4.91 4.74
C ALA A 142 -0.99 -3.39 4.57
N THR A 143 0.05 -2.92 3.89
CA THR A 143 0.20 -1.51 3.49
C THR A 143 -0.68 -1.11 2.30
N GLU A 144 -1.36 -2.05 1.63
CA GLU A 144 -2.43 -1.72 0.68
C GLU A 144 -3.74 -1.34 1.40
N VAL A 145 -3.89 -1.66 2.70
CA VAL A 145 -5.07 -1.32 3.51
C VAL A 145 -5.01 0.15 3.91
N GLU A 146 -5.81 0.97 3.24
CA GLU A 146 -5.71 2.43 3.33
C GLU A 146 -6.10 3.01 4.69
N ASN A 147 -7.01 2.34 5.43
CA ASN A 147 -7.48 2.88 6.69
C ASN A 147 -7.66 1.82 7.79
N ARG A 148 -7.56 2.27 9.02
CA ARG A 148 -7.70 1.43 10.23
C ARG A 148 -9.06 0.76 10.35
N ASN A 149 -10.12 1.39 9.87
CA ASN A 149 -11.49 0.86 10.01
C ASN A 149 -11.64 -0.52 9.36
N ASP A 150 -10.92 -0.79 8.27
CA ASP A 150 -10.96 -2.09 7.59
C ASP A 150 -10.35 -3.19 8.47
N LEU A 151 -9.24 -2.90 9.17
CA LEU A 151 -8.66 -3.81 10.15
C LEU A 151 -9.62 -4.06 11.33
N ASP A 152 -10.31 -3.03 11.81
CA ASP A 152 -11.28 -3.16 12.88
C ASP A 152 -12.47 -4.03 12.45
N GLN A 153 -12.94 -3.91 11.21
CA GLN A 153 -13.96 -4.80 10.66
C GLN A 153 -13.50 -6.27 10.62
N LEU A 154 -12.24 -6.52 10.25
CA LEU A 154 -11.64 -7.85 10.31
C LEU A 154 -11.56 -8.35 11.77
N SER A 155 -11.09 -7.52 12.69
CA SER A 155 -10.94 -7.85 14.10
C SER A 155 -12.26 -8.26 14.76
N LEU A 156 -13.38 -7.63 14.35
CA LEU A 156 -14.72 -8.00 14.81
C LEU A 156 -15.17 -9.42 14.39
N ARG A 157 -14.51 -10.05 13.44
CA ARG A 157 -14.80 -11.44 13.02
C ARG A 157 -14.15 -12.45 13.95
N LEU A 158 -13.06 -12.09 14.63
CA LEU A 158 -12.33 -12.91 15.58
C LEU A 158 -12.99 -12.89 16.96
N ARG A 159 -14.02 -13.69 17.15
CA ARG A 159 -14.78 -13.73 18.41
C ARG A 159 -15.24 -15.13 18.78
N GLY A 160 -15.45 -15.34 20.09
CA GLY A 160 -16.04 -16.57 20.62
C GLY A 160 -15.06 -17.72 20.75
N PHE A 161 -13.77 -17.45 20.87
CA PHE A 161 -12.73 -18.46 21.06
C PHE A 161 -11.72 -18.02 22.11
N ASP A 162 -11.44 -18.89 23.07
CA ASP A 162 -10.43 -18.65 24.09
C ASP A 162 -9.14 -19.46 23.84
N ASN A 163 -9.27 -20.57 23.10
CA ASN A 163 -8.14 -21.44 22.77
C ASN A 163 -8.35 -22.13 21.41
N PRO A 164 -7.48 -21.89 20.40
CA PRO A 164 -6.39 -20.91 20.42
C PRO A 164 -6.92 -19.48 20.47
N LYS A 165 -6.13 -18.55 21.02
CA LYS A 165 -6.47 -17.14 20.97
C LYS A 165 -6.55 -16.67 19.51
N PRO A 166 -7.61 -15.94 19.13
CA PRO A 166 -7.75 -15.44 17.78
C PRO A 166 -6.63 -14.45 17.44
N GLN A 167 -6.11 -14.52 16.20
CA GLN A 167 -4.96 -13.72 15.79
C GLN A 167 -5.13 -13.17 14.36
N ILE A 168 -4.61 -11.96 14.13
CA ILE A 168 -4.41 -11.36 12.80
C ILE A 168 -2.91 -11.32 12.53
N THR A 169 -2.47 -11.98 11.47
CA THR A 169 -1.10 -11.88 10.96
C THR A 169 -1.08 -10.92 9.78
N MET A 170 -0.27 -9.87 9.86
CA MET A 170 -0.13 -8.85 8.82
C MET A 170 1.27 -8.95 8.20
N MET A 171 1.33 -9.03 6.88
CA MET A 171 2.58 -9.08 6.13
C MET A 171 2.70 -7.88 5.23
N TYR A 172 3.84 -7.17 5.29
CA TYR A 172 4.04 -5.97 4.49
C TYR A 172 5.50 -5.54 4.34
N ASN A 173 5.74 -4.78 3.28
CA ASN A 173 6.90 -3.91 3.17
C ASN A 173 6.52 -2.54 3.73
N PRO A 174 7.38 -1.88 4.53
CA PRO A 174 7.07 -0.60 5.18
C PRO A 174 7.26 0.56 4.20
N VAL A 175 6.28 0.78 3.31
CA VAL A 175 6.41 1.67 2.13
C VAL A 175 6.34 3.16 2.47
N ASP A 176 5.59 3.55 3.51
CA ASP A 176 5.33 4.95 3.86
C ASP A 176 5.36 5.16 5.38
N GLU A 177 6.25 6.04 5.86
CA GLU A 177 6.40 6.34 7.28
C GLU A 177 5.17 7.00 7.92
N TYR A 178 4.27 7.59 7.14
CA TYR A 178 3.01 8.16 7.62
C TYR A 178 1.84 7.18 7.59
N HIS A 179 2.06 5.96 7.10
CA HIS A 179 1.02 4.96 7.07
C HIS A 179 0.50 4.64 8.49
N TRP A 180 -0.81 4.43 8.66
CA TRP A 180 -1.43 4.18 9.96
C TRP A 180 -0.84 2.96 10.70
N LEU A 181 -0.36 1.93 9.98
CA LEU A 181 0.35 0.80 10.59
C LEU A 181 1.60 1.26 11.37
N ASN A 182 2.33 2.25 10.85
CA ASN A 182 3.50 2.79 11.54
C ASN A 182 3.09 3.58 12.79
N THR A 183 2.14 4.49 12.64
CA THR A 183 1.73 5.37 13.75
C THR A 183 1.08 4.60 14.88
N GLU A 184 0.28 3.57 14.60
CA GLU A 184 -0.47 2.84 15.62
C GLU A 184 0.29 1.66 16.23
N PHE A 185 1.10 0.95 15.46
CA PHE A 185 1.75 -0.26 15.96
C PHE A 185 3.25 -0.12 16.18
N HIS A 186 3.98 0.64 15.36
CA HIS A 186 5.42 0.78 15.53
C HIS A 186 5.80 1.92 16.50
N GLN A 187 4.99 2.98 16.56
CA GLN A 187 5.24 4.13 17.44
C GLN A 187 4.53 4.01 18.80
N SER A 188 3.54 3.13 18.92
CA SER A 188 2.83 2.87 20.18
C SER A 188 3.25 1.51 20.77
N GLN A 189 3.40 1.47 22.10
CA GLN A 189 3.67 0.21 22.80
C GLN A 189 2.35 -0.32 23.36
N THR A 190 1.76 -1.32 22.72
CA THR A 190 0.62 -2.06 23.23
C THR A 190 1.01 -3.52 23.48
N GLU A 191 0.46 -4.14 24.54
CA GLU A 191 0.81 -5.51 24.93
C GLU A 191 0.26 -6.59 23.98
N ASP A 192 -0.66 -6.22 23.08
CA ASP A 192 -1.42 -7.17 22.27
C ASP A 192 -0.91 -7.32 20.83
N HIS A 193 0.31 -6.84 20.56
CA HIS A 193 0.94 -6.99 19.26
C HIS A 193 2.42 -7.40 19.35
N TYR A 194 2.88 -8.10 18.32
CA TYR A 194 4.26 -8.49 18.15
C TYR A 194 4.75 -8.08 16.76
N LEU A 195 5.88 -7.40 16.71
CA LEU A 195 6.51 -6.90 15.49
C LEU A 195 7.78 -7.70 15.21
N LEU A 196 7.85 -8.37 14.07
CA LEU A 196 9.07 -9.02 13.59
C LEU A 196 9.57 -8.32 12.32
N HIS A 197 10.73 -7.69 12.41
CA HIS A 197 11.46 -7.15 11.27
C HIS A 197 12.38 -8.21 10.68
N THR A 198 12.32 -8.42 9.37
CA THR A 198 13.20 -9.33 8.65
C THR A 198 13.63 -8.74 7.31
N THR A 199 14.80 -9.16 6.86
CA THR A 199 15.38 -8.74 5.59
C THR A 199 15.69 -9.96 4.71
N TYR A 200 16.08 -9.72 3.47
CA TYR A 200 16.55 -10.79 2.58
C TYR A 200 17.70 -11.61 3.19
N LYS A 201 18.50 -11.05 4.11
CA LYS A 201 19.60 -11.73 4.82
C LYS A 201 19.09 -12.82 5.77
N ASP A 202 17.87 -12.73 6.21
CA ASP A 202 17.23 -13.71 7.08
C ASP A 202 16.65 -14.89 6.28
N ASN A 203 16.69 -14.82 4.92
CA ASN A 203 16.16 -15.86 4.04
C ASN A 203 17.29 -16.65 3.37
N ARG A 204 17.58 -17.81 3.91
CA ARG A 204 18.61 -18.73 3.41
C ARG A 204 18.28 -19.45 2.09
N PHE A 205 17.05 -19.32 1.61
CA PHE A 205 16.58 -19.97 0.39
C PHE A 205 16.69 -19.09 -0.86
N LEU A 206 17.20 -17.86 -0.72
CA LEU A 206 17.41 -16.97 -1.86
C LEU A 206 18.63 -17.38 -2.68
N ASP A 207 18.51 -17.22 -3.99
CA ASP A 207 19.63 -17.36 -4.89
C ASP A 207 20.55 -16.12 -4.91
N ASP A 208 21.81 -16.33 -5.24
CA ASP A 208 22.83 -15.28 -5.28
C ASP A 208 22.54 -14.18 -6.29
N ALA A 209 21.84 -14.49 -7.39
CA ALA A 209 21.53 -13.52 -8.44
C ALA A 209 20.49 -12.50 -7.94
N TYR A 210 19.49 -12.98 -7.19
CA TYR A 210 18.49 -12.10 -6.57
C TYR A 210 19.10 -11.23 -5.48
N ILE A 211 20.00 -11.79 -4.65
CA ILE A 211 20.72 -11.02 -3.61
C ILE A 211 21.54 -9.89 -4.26
N LYS A 212 22.32 -10.18 -5.29
CA LYS A 212 23.09 -9.17 -6.03
C LYS A 212 22.22 -8.08 -6.64
N TYR A 213 21.04 -8.47 -7.16
CA TYR A 213 20.07 -7.50 -7.68
C TYR A 213 19.61 -6.54 -6.57
N LEU A 214 19.19 -7.06 -5.42
CA LEU A 214 18.75 -6.25 -4.29
C LEU A 214 19.85 -5.26 -3.84
N GLU A 215 21.07 -5.75 -3.71
CA GLU A 215 22.23 -4.92 -3.29
C GLU A 215 22.53 -3.80 -4.31
N SER A 216 22.31 -4.05 -5.60
CA SER A 216 22.52 -3.04 -6.65
C SER A 216 21.53 -1.87 -6.60
N LEU A 217 20.43 -2.00 -5.85
CA LEU A 217 19.41 -0.95 -5.75
C LEU A 217 19.87 0.24 -4.89
N ALA A 218 20.91 0.07 -4.06
CA ALA A 218 21.42 1.11 -3.17
C ALA A 218 21.81 2.40 -3.93
N GLU A 219 22.45 2.24 -5.09
CA GLU A 219 22.91 3.36 -5.90
C GLU A 219 21.84 3.92 -6.84
N LYS A 220 20.85 3.09 -7.21
CA LYS A 220 19.86 3.44 -8.24
C LYS A 220 18.65 4.18 -7.69
N ASN A 221 18.19 3.77 -6.51
CA ASN A 221 17.02 4.36 -5.85
C ASN A 221 17.12 4.20 -4.33
N PRO A 222 17.62 5.21 -3.60
CA PRO A 222 17.83 5.14 -2.15
C PRO A 222 16.56 4.82 -1.34
N ASN A 223 15.40 5.37 -1.71
CA ASN A 223 14.15 5.08 -0.99
C ASN A 223 13.65 3.66 -1.27
N TYR A 224 13.74 3.23 -2.51
CA TYR A 224 13.41 1.85 -2.88
C TYR A 224 14.31 0.84 -2.16
N HIS A 225 15.62 1.12 -2.09
CA HIS A 225 16.58 0.36 -1.30
C HIS A 225 16.21 0.35 0.19
N ARG A 226 15.82 1.51 0.75
CA ARG A 226 15.39 1.63 2.14
C ARG A 226 14.22 0.71 2.46
N VAL A 227 13.18 0.70 1.62
CA VAL A 227 11.95 -0.08 1.81
C VAL A 227 12.19 -1.56 1.49
N TYR A 228 12.65 -1.85 0.28
CA TYR A 228 12.62 -3.21 -0.25
C TYR A 228 13.90 -4.01 0.00
N VAL A 229 14.99 -3.36 0.41
CA VAL A 229 16.25 -4.05 0.76
C VAL A 229 16.51 -4.01 2.26
N LEU A 230 16.37 -2.84 2.88
CA LEU A 230 16.58 -2.70 4.32
C LEU A 230 15.33 -3.01 5.15
N GLY A 231 14.14 -3.03 4.53
CA GLY A 231 12.88 -3.28 5.22
C GLY A 231 12.53 -2.18 6.23
N LEU A 232 12.96 -0.95 5.98
CA LEU A 232 12.70 0.21 6.83
C LEU A 232 11.58 1.05 6.22
N TRP A 233 10.83 1.75 7.08
CA TRP A 233 9.78 2.64 6.63
C TRP A 233 10.31 3.63 5.59
N GLY A 234 9.67 3.63 4.42
CA GLY A 234 9.99 4.54 3.34
C GLY A 234 9.80 5.98 3.81
N ARG A 235 10.76 6.83 3.46
CA ARG A 235 10.55 8.26 3.61
C ARG A 235 9.69 8.73 2.46
N VAL A 236 8.70 9.57 2.75
CA VAL A 236 7.77 10.09 1.75
C VAL A 236 8.48 11.07 0.80
N LEU A 237 9.50 10.53 0.10
CA LEU A 237 9.95 11.12 -1.15
C LEU A 237 9.10 10.62 -2.33
N GLU A 238 8.31 9.54 -2.17
CA GLU A 238 7.45 8.98 -3.21
C GLU A 238 6.02 9.55 -3.24
N GLY A 239 5.59 10.26 -2.19
CA GLY A 239 4.41 11.14 -2.27
C GLY A 239 4.73 12.52 -2.83
N LEU A 240 6.01 12.91 -2.84
CA LEU A 240 6.45 14.10 -3.53
C LEU A 240 6.56 13.77 -5.03
N ILE A 241 5.60 14.24 -5.78
CA ILE A 241 5.65 14.22 -7.25
C ILE A 241 6.98 14.82 -7.72
N TYR A 242 7.52 15.76 -6.92
CA TYR A 242 8.80 16.45 -7.11
C TYR A 242 9.66 16.27 -5.86
N ASP A 243 10.70 15.48 -5.99
CA ASP A 243 11.61 15.04 -4.90
C ASP A 243 12.67 16.10 -4.51
N SER A 244 12.82 17.14 -5.33
CA SER A 244 13.76 18.24 -5.10
C SER A 244 13.21 19.55 -5.64
N TYR A 245 13.33 20.58 -4.83
CA TYR A 245 13.10 21.97 -5.24
C TYR A 245 14.05 22.88 -4.46
N GLU A 246 14.30 24.06 -5.01
CA GLU A 246 15.11 25.10 -4.37
C GLU A 246 14.21 26.28 -4.00
N ILE A 247 14.48 26.91 -2.87
CA ILE A 247 13.85 28.18 -2.51
C ILE A 247 14.68 29.31 -3.10
N VAL A 248 14.02 30.23 -3.81
CA VAL A 248 14.63 31.43 -4.41
C VAL A 248 13.93 32.69 -3.90
N ASP A 249 14.62 33.81 -3.94
CA ASP A 249 14.11 35.07 -3.37
C ASP A 249 13.01 35.72 -4.22
N GLU A 250 13.09 35.59 -5.55
CA GLU A 250 12.16 36.30 -6.45
C GLU A 250 11.96 35.60 -7.81
N LEU A 251 10.84 35.90 -8.46
CA LEU A 251 10.55 35.61 -9.85
C LEU A 251 10.57 36.94 -10.63
N THR A 252 11.65 37.20 -11.38
CA THR A 252 11.91 38.51 -12.05
C THR A 252 11.17 38.66 -13.37
N ASP A 253 10.86 37.59 -14.09
CA ASP A 253 10.23 37.62 -15.41
C ASP A 253 9.12 36.54 -15.50
N VAL A 254 7.86 36.97 -15.34
CA VAL A 254 6.71 36.09 -15.52
C VAL A 254 6.47 35.85 -17.00
N GLN A 255 6.54 34.61 -17.45
CA GLN A 255 6.33 34.23 -18.85
C GLN A 255 4.94 33.65 -19.10
N PHE A 256 4.34 32.94 -18.14
CA PHE A 256 3.00 32.37 -18.25
C PHE A 256 2.44 32.04 -16.85
N TYR A 257 1.16 31.71 -16.83
CA TYR A 257 0.48 31.28 -15.60
C TYR A 257 -0.14 29.87 -15.73
N GLY A 258 -0.17 29.15 -14.65
CA GLY A 258 -1.00 27.94 -14.46
C GLY A 258 -2.18 28.27 -13.54
N LEU A 259 -3.38 27.82 -13.91
CA LEU A 259 -4.60 28.07 -13.17
C LEU A 259 -5.37 26.78 -12.95
N ASP A 260 -5.62 26.47 -11.69
CA ASP A 260 -6.52 25.40 -11.29
C ASP A 260 -7.79 25.99 -10.66
N PHE A 261 -8.97 25.55 -11.15
CA PHE A 261 -10.25 26.06 -10.70
C PHE A 261 -10.80 25.21 -9.56
N GLY A 262 -10.88 25.78 -8.38
CA GLY A 262 -11.62 25.22 -7.25
C GLY A 262 -12.85 26.09 -6.90
N PHE A 263 -13.76 25.54 -6.10
CA PHE A 263 -14.84 26.29 -5.45
C PHE A 263 -14.91 25.94 -3.96
N SER A 264 -15.20 24.69 -3.62
CA SER A 264 -15.02 24.18 -2.26
C SER A 264 -13.53 24.05 -1.91
N ASP A 265 -12.75 23.56 -2.86
CA ASP A 265 -11.28 23.61 -2.81
C ASP A 265 -10.80 24.99 -3.31
N PRO A 266 -9.63 25.46 -2.88
CA PRO A 266 -9.10 26.74 -3.33
C PRO A 266 -8.84 26.78 -4.84
N THR A 267 -9.15 27.92 -5.49
CA THR A 267 -8.62 28.25 -6.81
C THR A 267 -7.16 28.65 -6.66
N ALA A 268 -6.27 28.05 -7.45
CA ALA A 268 -4.84 28.32 -7.42
C ALA A 268 -4.34 28.97 -8.72
N LEU A 269 -3.60 30.08 -8.62
CA LEU A 269 -2.90 30.71 -9.73
C LEU A 269 -1.40 30.76 -9.43
N VAL A 270 -0.59 30.21 -10.31
CA VAL A 270 0.88 30.19 -10.20
C VAL A 270 1.50 30.92 -11.37
N ALA A 271 2.33 31.93 -11.11
CA ALA A 271 3.19 32.55 -12.09
C ALA A 271 4.45 31.70 -12.32
N MET A 272 4.87 31.59 -13.57
CA MET A 272 5.99 30.72 -13.96
C MET A 272 6.93 31.38 -14.93
N CYS A 273 8.21 31.00 -14.81
CA CYS A 273 9.29 31.37 -15.74
C CYS A 273 10.19 30.17 -16.00
N VAL A 274 10.59 29.94 -17.23
CA VAL A 274 11.61 28.97 -17.62
C VAL A 274 12.89 29.68 -17.99
N GLN A 275 13.98 29.33 -17.32
CA GLN A 275 15.32 29.86 -17.59
C GLN A 275 16.25 28.73 -18.05
N ASP A 276 17.09 29.05 -19.03
CA ASP A 276 18.12 28.13 -19.51
C ASP A 276 19.20 27.95 -18.44
N ALA A 277 19.45 26.69 -18.05
CA ALA A 277 20.47 26.29 -17.13
C ALA A 277 21.01 24.88 -17.51
N LEU A 278 22.17 24.49 -16.99
CA LEU A 278 22.76 23.20 -17.21
C LEU A 278 22.90 22.48 -15.86
N PRO A 279 22.63 21.18 -15.77
CA PRO A 279 22.25 20.24 -16.86
C PRO A 279 20.77 20.29 -17.25
N LYS A 280 19.91 20.93 -16.46
CA LYS A 280 18.45 21.05 -16.69
C LYS A 280 18.05 22.53 -16.65
N LYS A 281 16.99 22.89 -17.38
CA LYS A 281 16.38 24.23 -17.29
C LYS A 281 15.77 24.44 -15.90
N ASN A 282 15.80 25.67 -15.42
CA ASN A 282 15.09 26.06 -14.21
C ASN A 282 13.65 26.41 -14.53
N LEU A 283 12.71 25.90 -13.73
CA LEU A 283 11.32 26.32 -13.69
C LEU A 283 11.08 27.03 -12.38
N ILE A 284 10.94 28.35 -12.43
CA ILE A 284 10.70 29.18 -11.24
C ILE A 284 9.20 29.40 -11.12
N CYS A 285 8.65 29.13 -9.94
CA CYS A 285 7.23 29.21 -9.63
C CYS A 285 6.98 30.19 -8.47
N ARG A 286 5.92 30.99 -8.57
CA ARG A 286 5.42 31.83 -7.48
C ARG A 286 3.89 31.72 -7.41
N GLU A 287 3.36 31.43 -6.21
CA GLU A 287 1.92 31.50 -5.96
C GLU A 287 1.45 32.95 -6.04
N GLU A 288 0.42 33.21 -6.84
CA GLU A 288 -0.22 34.52 -6.97
C GLU A 288 -1.59 34.53 -6.25
N LEU A 289 -2.25 33.39 -6.19
CA LEU A 289 -3.58 33.24 -5.60
C LEU A 289 -3.79 31.82 -5.09
N TYR A 290 -4.34 31.70 -3.89
CA TYR A 290 -4.81 30.44 -3.33
C TYR A 290 -6.03 30.69 -2.43
N GLU A 291 -7.23 30.77 -3.04
CA GLU A 291 -8.45 31.17 -2.33
C GLU A 291 -9.65 30.28 -2.71
N PRO A 292 -10.47 29.81 -1.76
CA PRO A 292 -11.71 29.07 -2.03
C PRO A 292 -12.86 30.03 -2.35
N GLY A 293 -13.95 29.49 -2.93
CA GLY A 293 -15.22 30.20 -3.09
C GLY A 293 -15.27 31.24 -4.20
N LEU A 294 -14.32 31.25 -5.13
CA LEU A 294 -14.27 32.20 -6.22
C LEU A 294 -15.18 31.77 -7.37
N ASP A 295 -16.26 32.52 -7.61
CA ASP A 295 -16.99 32.44 -8.88
C ASP A 295 -16.25 33.24 -9.99
N ALA A 296 -16.78 33.23 -11.23
CA ALA A 296 -16.15 33.90 -12.37
C ALA A 296 -15.93 35.40 -12.15
N ASN A 297 -16.91 36.09 -11.55
CA ASN A 297 -16.83 37.54 -11.33
C ASN A 297 -15.84 37.89 -10.22
N ALA A 298 -15.86 37.12 -9.13
CA ALA A 298 -14.91 37.25 -8.02
C ALA A 298 -13.47 36.98 -8.49
N LEU A 299 -13.25 35.95 -9.31
CA LEU A 299 -11.95 35.60 -9.86
C LEU A 299 -11.41 36.71 -10.81
N ILE A 300 -12.24 37.26 -11.70
CA ILE A 300 -11.88 38.37 -12.58
C ILE A 300 -11.48 39.62 -11.77
N LYS A 301 -12.26 39.93 -10.73
CA LYS A 301 -11.95 41.04 -9.82
C LYS A 301 -10.61 40.82 -9.13
N ARG A 302 -10.41 39.60 -8.59
CA ARG A 302 -9.17 39.21 -7.88
C ARG A 302 -7.94 39.31 -8.78
N PHE A 303 -8.06 38.85 -10.03
CA PHE A 303 -6.99 38.97 -11.04
C PHE A 303 -6.62 40.43 -11.29
N GLY A 304 -7.61 41.34 -11.32
CA GLY A 304 -7.35 42.77 -11.42
C GLY A 304 -6.63 43.36 -10.22
N GLU A 305 -7.01 42.94 -8.98
CA GLU A 305 -6.42 43.41 -7.72
C GLU A 305 -4.95 42.99 -7.58
N ILE A 306 -4.61 41.75 -7.92
CA ILE A 306 -3.24 41.21 -7.84
C ILE A 306 -2.39 41.51 -9.07
N GLY A 307 -2.95 42.13 -10.08
CA GLY A 307 -2.21 42.60 -11.27
C GLY A 307 -1.85 41.51 -12.27
N VAL A 308 -2.71 40.46 -12.44
CA VAL A 308 -2.47 39.42 -13.44
C VAL A 308 -2.35 40.04 -14.84
N ARG A 309 -1.25 39.73 -15.53
CA ARG A 309 -0.93 40.27 -16.84
C ARG A 309 -1.82 39.66 -17.93
N LYS A 310 -2.60 40.52 -18.64
CA LYS A 310 -3.50 40.11 -19.72
C LYS A 310 -2.80 39.72 -21.02
N ASP A 311 -1.56 40.17 -21.20
CA ASP A 311 -0.74 39.87 -22.37
C ASP A 311 -0.07 38.50 -22.30
N LEU A 312 0.00 37.89 -21.13
CA LEU A 312 0.58 36.57 -20.93
C LEU A 312 -0.46 35.45 -21.02
N LYS A 313 0.02 34.28 -21.41
CA LYS A 313 -0.78 33.09 -21.51
C LYS A 313 -1.10 32.49 -20.09
N ILE A 314 -2.35 32.11 -19.88
CA ILE A 314 -2.82 31.38 -18.71
C ILE A 314 -3.27 29.99 -19.18
N ILE A 315 -2.68 28.93 -18.68
CA ILE A 315 -3.14 27.56 -18.91
C ILE A 315 -4.08 27.19 -17.79
N GLY A 316 -5.38 27.11 -18.08
CA GLY A 316 -6.42 26.77 -17.12
C GLY A 316 -6.85 25.31 -17.18
N ASP A 317 -7.28 24.74 -16.05
CA ASP A 317 -7.88 23.40 -16.04
C ASP A 317 -9.11 23.37 -16.97
N CYS A 318 -9.19 22.37 -17.84
CA CYS A 318 -10.26 22.27 -18.84
C CYS A 318 -11.60 21.78 -18.28
N SER A 319 -11.71 21.43 -16.98
CA SER A 319 -12.94 20.97 -16.34
C SER A 319 -14.02 22.04 -16.19
N ARG A 320 -13.65 23.34 -16.33
CA ARG A 320 -14.52 24.49 -16.11
C ARG A 320 -14.53 25.43 -17.34
N PRO A 321 -15.09 24.99 -18.47
CA PRO A 321 -15.10 25.80 -19.71
C PRO A 321 -15.82 27.13 -19.57
N GLU A 322 -16.81 27.24 -18.68
CA GLU A 322 -17.52 28.48 -18.38
C GLU A 322 -16.62 29.52 -17.72
N MET A 323 -15.73 29.11 -16.83
CA MET A 323 -14.76 29.99 -16.17
C MET A 323 -13.72 30.48 -17.16
N ILE A 324 -13.21 29.59 -18.03
CA ILE A 324 -12.29 29.91 -19.10
C ILE A 324 -12.91 30.95 -20.02
N LYS A 325 -14.18 30.79 -20.41
CA LYS A 325 -14.89 31.74 -21.26
C LYS A 325 -15.02 33.10 -20.59
N ALA A 326 -15.43 33.16 -19.33
CA ALA A 326 -15.59 34.42 -18.60
C ALA A 326 -14.29 35.20 -18.50
N LEU A 327 -13.16 34.53 -18.24
CA LEU A 327 -11.84 35.16 -18.21
C LEU A 327 -11.40 35.67 -19.59
N LYS A 328 -11.70 34.92 -20.66
CA LYS A 328 -11.46 35.40 -22.06
C LYS A 328 -12.25 36.66 -22.38
N ASP A 329 -13.54 36.68 -22.03
CA ASP A 329 -14.43 37.80 -22.21
C ASP A 329 -13.96 39.04 -21.41
N ALA A 330 -13.28 38.83 -20.28
CA ALA A 330 -12.62 39.90 -19.50
C ALA A 330 -11.24 40.31 -20.05
N GLY A 331 -10.80 39.72 -21.15
CA GLY A 331 -9.59 40.10 -21.88
C GLY A 331 -8.31 39.35 -21.46
N TYR A 332 -8.41 38.26 -20.69
CA TYR A 332 -7.26 37.42 -20.38
C TYR A 332 -7.02 36.36 -21.47
N LYS A 333 -5.76 36.00 -21.71
CA LYS A 333 -5.37 34.98 -22.71
C LYS A 333 -5.37 33.57 -22.04
N VAL A 334 -6.56 33.03 -21.76
CA VAL A 334 -6.69 31.72 -21.13
C VAL A 334 -6.83 30.62 -22.19
N GLU A 335 -6.05 29.57 -22.08
CA GLU A 335 -6.19 28.33 -22.87
C GLU A 335 -6.49 27.12 -21.97
N PRO A 336 -7.35 26.19 -22.42
CA PRO A 336 -7.59 24.99 -21.66
C PRO A 336 -6.35 24.09 -21.69
N SER A 337 -6.10 23.40 -20.55
CA SER A 337 -5.12 22.33 -20.49
C SER A 337 -5.56 21.13 -21.33
N GLU A 338 -4.59 20.45 -21.97
CA GLU A 338 -4.87 19.18 -22.66
C GLU A 338 -5.07 18.05 -21.65
N LYS A 339 -6.23 17.38 -21.69
CA LYS A 339 -6.51 16.17 -20.89
C LYS A 339 -6.68 14.98 -21.82
N GLY A 340 -6.02 13.88 -21.43
CA GLY A 340 -6.13 12.57 -22.10
C GLY A 340 -5.72 11.47 -21.13
N ALA A 341 -5.92 10.20 -21.52
CA ALA A 341 -5.44 9.08 -20.71
C ALA A 341 -3.94 9.21 -20.46
N GLY A 342 -3.52 9.23 -19.19
CA GLY A 342 -2.12 9.38 -18.78
C GLY A 342 -1.55 10.81 -18.82
N SER A 343 -2.35 11.85 -19.09
CA SER A 343 -1.88 13.24 -19.16
C SER A 343 -1.22 13.72 -17.86
N VAL A 344 -1.74 13.31 -16.70
CA VAL A 344 -1.17 13.66 -15.40
C VAL A 344 0.24 13.09 -15.25
N LEU A 345 0.43 11.80 -15.54
CA LEU A 345 1.75 11.15 -15.47
C LEU A 345 2.73 11.77 -16.47
N THR A 346 2.27 12.08 -17.67
CA THR A 346 3.07 12.77 -18.71
C THR A 346 3.50 14.16 -18.23
N GLY A 347 2.59 14.91 -17.59
CA GLY A 347 2.88 16.23 -17.00
C GLY A 347 3.93 16.14 -15.90
N ILE A 348 3.77 15.21 -14.97
CA ILE A 348 4.73 14.94 -13.88
C ILE A 348 6.12 14.63 -14.46
N ASN A 349 6.21 13.69 -15.42
CA ASN A 349 7.47 13.31 -16.03
C ASN A 349 8.12 14.46 -16.80
N ARG A 350 7.33 15.35 -17.41
CA ARG A 350 7.84 16.55 -18.07
C ARG A 350 8.45 17.51 -17.07
N LEU A 351 7.79 17.77 -15.94
CA LEU A 351 8.29 18.68 -14.89
C LEU A 351 9.56 18.13 -14.19
N ARG A 352 9.71 16.83 -14.06
CA ARG A 352 10.95 16.19 -13.54
C ARG A 352 12.21 16.48 -14.39
N ASN A 353 12.04 16.97 -15.61
CA ASN A 353 13.16 17.40 -16.45
C ASN A 353 13.64 18.83 -16.16
N TYR A 354 13.01 19.53 -15.22
CA TYR A 354 13.40 20.86 -14.77
C TYR A 354 14.00 20.82 -13.36
N ASN A 355 14.87 21.79 -13.05
CA ASN A 355 15.16 22.18 -11.69
C ASN A 355 14.01 23.07 -11.21
N ILE A 356 13.20 22.59 -10.29
CA ILE A 356 12.05 23.36 -9.77
C ILE A 356 12.55 24.31 -8.71
N GLN A 357 12.20 25.59 -8.86
CA GLN A 357 12.51 26.65 -7.91
C GLN A 357 11.20 27.33 -7.47
N ILE A 358 11.05 27.53 -6.16
CA ILE A 358 9.85 28.13 -5.57
C ILE A 358 10.25 29.42 -4.88
N VAL A 359 9.52 30.51 -5.16
CA VAL A 359 9.78 31.78 -4.52
C VAL A 359 9.41 31.71 -3.05
N ALA A 360 10.28 32.25 -2.19
CA ALA A 360 10.08 32.25 -0.73
C ALA A 360 8.76 32.93 -0.36
N GLY A 361 7.96 32.30 0.48
CA GLY A 361 6.66 32.83 0.93
C GLY A 361 5.49 32.56 -0.04
N SER A 362 5.74 31.78 -1.07
CA SER A 362 4.67 31.31 -1.98
C SER A 362 3.93 30.12 -1.39
#